data_6fcad80194fa91789185ca4cf356ab8d
#
_entry.id   6fcad80194fa91789185ca4cf356ab8d
#
_cell.length_a   1.000
_cell.length_b   1.000
_cell.length_c   1.000
_cell.angle_alpha   90.00
_cell.angle_beta   90.00
_cell.angle_gamma   90.00
#
_symmetry.space_group_name_H-M   'P 1'
#
loop_
_entity.id
_entity.type
_entity.pdbx_description
1 polymer ?
#
loop_
_entity_poly.entity_id
_entity_poly.type
_entity_poly.pdbx_seq_one_letter_code
_entity_poly.pdbx_strand_id
1 'polypeptide(L)'
;MKHALTGGAAAALLLALATPAHGSTAGKTTLPAPPDKIVIELATVNGSGCPEGTTTVDVASDNTAFTVTYSDYLARIGPGSPATDFRKNCQLSLRAHVPGGFTYAIVKADYRGYAFLQPGANAMERAGYYFQGMPQTSQRSHRFDGPYDDNWQATDETEYSELIWAPCGEKRNFNINTELRVNAGTSNPLTQTSFMTMDSTDGSVSTVYHMAWKECPQPQ
;
A
#
# COMPACT_ATOMS: atom_id res chain seq x y z
N MET A 1 54.42 -79.31 8.20
CA MET A 1 52.99 -79.68 8.16
C MET A 1 52.18 -78.61 8.84
N LYS A 2 51.36 -78.01 8.14
CA LYS A 2 50.16 -77.15 8.51
C LYS A 2 50.13 -75.87 7.67
N HIS A 3 49.28 -75.92 6.68
CA HIS A 3 48.91 -74.80 5.80
C HIS A 3 47.93 -73.91 6.52
N ALA A 4 48.13 -72.60 6.48
CA ALA A 4 47.13 -71.61 6.90
C ALA A 4 46.71 -70.77 5.68
N LEU A 5 45.48 -70.92 5.31
CA LEU A 5 44.79 -70.09 4.31
C LEU A 5 44.44 -68.74 4.88
N THR A 6 44.91 -67.70 4.22
CA THR A 6 44.47 -66.33 4.50
C THR A 6 43.40 -65.91 3.51
N GLY A 7 42.17 -65.73 4.01
CA GLY A 7 41.06 -65.21 3.21
C GLY A 7 41.09 -63.68 3.18
N GLY A 8 41.16 -63.16 1.94
CA GLY A 8 41.08 -61.75 1.70
C GLY A 8 39.61 -61.28 1.68
N ALA A 9 39.25 -60.32 2.53
CA ALA A 9 37.97 -59.65 2.51
C ALA A 9 38.06 -58.42 1.57
N ALA A 10 37.32 -58.45 0.47
CA ALA A 10 37.17 -57.28 -0.40
C ALA A 10 36.09 -56.37 0.16
N ALA A 11 36.51 -55.21 0.61
CA ALA A 11 35.59 -54.14 1.03
C ALA A 11 35.12 -53.33 -0.21
N ALA A 12 33.88 -53.47 -0.60
CA ALA A 12 33.27 -52.65 -1.64
C ALA A 12 32.88 -51.28 -1.07
N LEU A 13 33.57 -50.21 -1.49
CA LEU A 13 33.21 -48.82 -1.20
C LEU A 13 32.04 -48.42 -2.11
N LEU A 14 30.86 -48.25 -1.53
CA LEU A 14 29.73 -47.61 -2.19
C LEU A 14 29.91 -46.08 -2.10
N LEU A 15 30.33 -45.44 -3.20
CA LEU A 15 30.27 -43.98 -3.35
C LEU A 15 28.81 -43.58 -3.55
N ALA A 16 28.21 -42.99 -2.52
CA ALA A 16 26.92 -42.31 -2.64
C ALA A 16 27.15 -40.97 -3.36
N LEU A 17 26.70 -40.87 -4.61
CA LEU A 17 26.61 -39.61 -5.35
C LEU A 17 25.47 -38.77 -4.76
N ALA A 18 25.83 -37.82 -3.90
CA ALA A 18 24.90 -36.81 -3.45
C ALA A 18 24.61 -35.82 -4.59
N THR A 19 23.45 -35.91 -5.22
CA THR A 19 22.96 -34.90 -6.17
C THR A 19 22.61 -33.65 -5.38
N PRO A 20 23.15 -32.45 -5.71
CA PRO A 20 22.70 -31.22 -5.09
C PRO A 20 21.25 -30.97 -5.51
N ALA A 21 20.34 -30.93 -4.53
CA ALA A 21 18.99 -30.46 -4.74
C ALA A 21 19.07 -28.96 -5.08
N HIS A 22 18.90 -28.61 -6.35
CA HIS A 22 18.72 -27.24 -6.77
C HIS A 22 17.35 -26.81 -6.22
N GLY A 23 17.35 -26.20 -5.05
CA GLY A 23 16.21 -25.46 -4.54
C GLY A 23 15.93 -24.32 -5.51
N SER A 24 14.93 -24.47 -6.37
CA SER A 24 14.36 -23.36 -7.13
C SER A 24 13.78 -22.40 -6.12
N THR A 25 14.54 -21.38 -5.72
CA THR A 25 13.95 -20.17 -5.15
C THR A 25 13.06 -19.59 -6.24
N ALA A 26 11.75 -19.76 -6.10
CA ALA A 26 10.76 -19.02 -6.89
C ALA A 26 10.98 -17.55 -6.57
N GLY A 27 11.86 -16.91 -7.33
CA GLY A 27 12.15 -15.50 -7.24
C GLY A 27 10.84 -14.75 -7.50
N LYS A 28 10.52 -13.80 -6.63
CA LYS A 28 9.47 -12.79 -6.81
C LYS A 28 9.77 -12.03 -8.11
N THR A 29 9.26 -12.49 -9.23
CA THR A 29 9.48 -11.80 -10.51
C THR A 29 8.27 -10.87 -10.73
N THR A 30 8.38 -9.65 -10.22
CA THR A 30 7.55 -8.57 -10.76
C THR A 30 8.02 -8.33 -12.18
N LEU A 31 7.11 -8.39 -13.14
CA LEU A 31 7.43 -7.97 -14.51
C LEU A 31 7.71 -6.46 -14.52
N PRO A 32 8.54 -5.99 -15.44
CA PRO A 32 8.65 -4.57 -15.70
C PRO A 32 7.26 -4.01 -16.05
N ALA A 33 7.04 -2.74 -15.74
CA ALA A 33 5.82 -2.05 -16.13
C ALA A 33 5.64 -2.12 -17.66
N PRO A 34 4.39 -2.15 -18.18
CA PRO A 34 4.14 -2.13 -19.61
C PRO A 34 4.76 -0.87 -20.23
N PRO A 35 5.32 -0.98 -21.45
CA PRO A 35 5.96 0.16 -22.14
C PRO A 35 4.94 1.22 -22.59
N ASP A 36 3.72 0.80 -22.88
CA ASP A 36 2.66 1.71 -23.29
C ASP A 36 2.14 2.50 -22.07
N LYS A 37 1.89 3.79 -22.29
CA LYS A 37 1.42 4.68 -21.24
C LYS A 37 0.08 4.20 -20.67
N ILE A 38 0.03 4.01 -19.36
CA ILE A 38 -1.24 3.81 -18.65
C ILE A 38 -1.89 5.16 -18.34
N VAL A 39 -3.21 5.15 -18.22
CA VAL A 39 -4.00 6.31 -17.81
C VAL A 39 -4.86 5.90 -16.62
N ILE A 40 -4.83 6.68 -15.56
CA ILE A 40 -5.70 6.52 -14.40
C ILE A 40 -6.61 7.73 -14.32
N GLU A 41 -7.90 7.50 -14.50
CA GLU A 41 -8.93 8.53 -14.40
C GLU A 41 -9.59 8.49 -13.03
N LEU A 42 -9.80 9.67 -12.45
CA LEU A 42 -10.58 9.85 -11.24
C LEU A 42 -12.07 9.83 -11.62
N ALA A 43 -12.71 8.67 -11.46
CA ALA A 43 -14.11 8.49 -11.83
C ALA A 43 -15.07 9.14 -10.83
N THR A 44 -14.80 9.03 -9.53
CA THR A 44 -15.56 9.73 -8.48
C THR A 44 -14.66 10.07 -7.30
N VAL A 45 -14.95 11.21 -6.67
CA VAL A 45 -14.39 11.68 -5.40
C VAL A 45 -15.55 11.95 -4.47
N ASN A 46 -15.48 11.43 -3.25
CA ASN A 46 -16.50 11.66 -2.24
C ASN A 46 -15.90 11.59 -0.83
N GLY A 47 -16.28 12.50 0.01
CA GLY A 47 -15.89 12.49 1.42
C GLY A 47 -15.60 13.87 1.99
N SER A 48 -15.58 13.95 3.29
CA SER A 48 -15.34 15.20 4.04
C SER A 48 -13.88 15.65 4.06
N GLY A 49 -12.95 14.79 3.64
CA GLY A 49 -11.51 15.08 3.53
C GLY A 49 -11.04 15.34 2.10
N CYS A 50 -11.93 15.21 1.12
CA CYS A 50 -11.62 15.47 -0.29
C CYS A 50 -12.85 16.01 -1.02
N PRO A 51 -13.28 17.25 -0.73
CA PRO A 51 -14.34 17.90 -1.50
C PRO A 51 -14.03 17.87 -3.00
N GLU A 52 -15.07 17.98 -3.82
CA GLU A 52 -14.91 18.00 -5.27
C GLU A 52 -13.94 19.11 -5.71
N GLY A 53 -12.99 18.76 -6.60
CA GLY A 53 -11.97 19.69 -7.08
C GLY A 53 -10.71 19.81 -6.19
N THR A 54 -10.66 19.14 -5.03
CA THR A 54 -9.50 19.18 -4.11
C THR A 54 -8.58 17.97 -4.22
N THR A 55 -8.78 17.12 -5.23
CA THR A 55 -7.97 15.90 -5.41
C THR A 55 -7.55 15.75 -6.86
N THR A 56 -6.27 15.45 -7.10
CA THR A 56 -5.72 15.11 -8.41
C THR A 56 -5.04 13.75 -8.39
N VAL A 57 -4.93 13.12 -9.57
CA VAL A 57 -4.24 11.85 -9.76
C VAL A 57 -3.29 11.97 -10.95
N ASP A 58 -2.02 11.66 -10.72
CA ASP A 58 -0.96 11.70 -11.72
C ASP A 58 -0.23 10.36 -11.79
N VAL A 59 0.01 9.85 -12.99
CA VAL A 59 0.73 8.59 -13.23
C VAL A 59 2.18 8.88 -13.55
N ALA A 60 3.09 8.15 -12.90
CA ALA A 60 4.52 8.22 -13.19
C ALA A 60 4.80 7.84 -14.65
N SER A 61 5.76 8.50 -15.28
CA SER A 61 6.08 8.32 -16.70
C SER A 61 6.56 6.90 -17.06
N ASP A 62 7.04 6.16 -16.07
CA ASP A 62 7.51 4.77 -16.18
C ASP A 62 6.43 3.73 -15.80
N ASN A 63 5.19 4.16 -15.54
CA ASN A 63 4.07 3.33 -15.13
C ASN A 63 4.30 2.51 -13.84
N THR A 64 5.27 2.86 -13.02
CA THR A 64 5.56 2.13 -11.76
C THR A 64 4.72 2.58 -10.58
N ALA A 65 4.14 3.77 -10.66
CA ALA A 65 3.37 4.36 -9.57
C ALA A 65 2.32 5.36 -10.09
N PHE A 66 1.36 5.68 -9.25
CA PHE A 66 0.55 6.89 -9.38
C PHE A 66 0.50 7.65 -8.06
N THR A 67 0.28 8.93 -8.17
CA THR A 67 0.25 9.86 -7.05
C THR A 67 -1.14 10.44 -6.90
N VAL A 68 -1.64 10.50 -5.67
CA VAL A 68 -2.86 11.22 -5.32
C VAL A 68 -2.48 12.41 -4.46
N THR A 69 -2.83 13.61 -4.91
CA THR A 69 -2.61 14.86 -4.19
C THR A 69 -3.93 15.39 -3.66
N TYR A 70 -3.94 15.76 -2.38
CA TYR A 70 -5.06 16.38 -1.70
C TYR A 70 -4.71 17.83 -1.35
N SER A 71 -5.64 18.77 -1.51
CA SER A 71 -5.46 20.18 -1.13
C SER A 71 -6.36 20.66 0.02
N ASP A 72 -7.17 19.75 0.59
CA ASP A 72 -8.05 20.06 1.72
C ASP A 72 -8.36 18.80 2.53
N TYR A 73 -7.33 18.18 3.11
CA TYR A 73 -7.53 16.97 3.91
C TYR A 73 -7.00 17.18 5.34
N LEU A 74 -7.82 17.82 6.18
CA LEU A 74 -7.49 18.22 7.54
C LEU A 74 -8.52 17.66 8.53
N ALA A 75 -8.09 16.81 9.46
CA ALA A 75 -8.85 16.46 10.67
C ALA A 75 -8.33 17.26 11.88
N ARG A 76 -9.23 17.79 12.71
CA ARG A 76 -8.83 18.63 13.85
C ARG A 76 -9.82 18.57 15.00
N ILE A 77 -9.32 18.87 16.18
CA ILE A 77 -10.09 19.12 17.40
C ILE A 77 -9.54 20.37 18.09
N GLY A 78 -10.35 21.06 18.84
CA GLY A 78 -9.93 22.24 19.62
C GLY A 78 -10.97 23.34 19.62
N PRO A 79 -10.65 24.48 20.26
CA PRO A 79 -11.56 25.62 20.33
C PRO A 79 -11.98 26.07 18.93
N GLY A 80 -13.30 26.24 18.72
CA GLY A 80 -13.85 26.68 17.45
C GLY A 80 -13.88 25.62 16.33
N SER A 81 -13.43 24.39 16.58
CA SER A 81 -13.57 23.31 15.61
C SER A 81 -14.99 22.74 15.61
N PRO A 82 -15.63 22.57 14.45
CA PRO A 82 -16.87 21.82 14.34
C PRO A 82 -16.72 20.40 14.93
N ALA A 83 -17.77 19.89 15.56
CA ALA A 83 -17.75 18.57 16.20
C ALA A 83 -17.49 17.42 15.22
N THR A 84 -17.68 17.63 13.92
CA THR A 84 -17.43 16.64 12.85
C THR A 84 -15.99 16.64 12.35
N ASP A 85 -15.20 17.66 12.66
CA ASP A 85 -13.85 17.83 12.11
C ASP A 85 -12.82 16.87 12.70
N PHE A 86 -13.15 16.22 13.83
CA PHE A 86 -12.25 15.22 14.42
C PHE A 86 -11.99 14.02 13.49
N ARG A 87 -12.85 13.82 12.49
CA ARG A 87 -12.79 12.74 11.54
C ARG A 87 -13.07 13.24 10.13
N LYS A 88 -12.16 12.96 9.24
CA LYS A 88 -12.28 13.24 7.80
C LYS A 88 -12.05 11.96 7.02
N ASN A 89 -12.79 11.75 5.96
CA ASN A 89 -12.63 10.58 5.09
C ASN A 89 -12.66 10.99 3.62
N CYS A 90 -11.97 10.21 2.81
CA CYS A 90 -11.98 10.34 1.36
C CYS A 90 -12.21 8.99 0.71
N GLN A 91 -13.11 8.93 -0.24
CA GLN A 91 -13.36 7.78 -1.07
C GLN A 91 -13.12 8.15 -2.53
N LEU A 92 -12.15 7.50 -3.15
CA LEU A 92 -11.81 7.65 -4.55
C LEU A 92 -12.22 6.41 -5.30
N SER A 93 -12.78 6.58 -6.49
CA SER A 93 -12.98 5.51 -7.45
C SER A 93 -12.17 5.83 -8.70
N LEU A 94 -11.17 4.99 -8.98
CA LEU A 94 -10.22 5.18 -10.06
C LEU A 94 -10.50 4.17 -11.18
N ARG A 95 -10.42 4.63 -12.41
CA ARG A 95 -10.47 3.78 -13.59
C ARG A 95 -9.09 3.73 -14.24
N ALA A 96 -8.44 2.57 -14.16
CA ALA A 96 -7.17 2.35 -14.81
C ALA A 96 -7.38 1.79 -16.23
N HIS A 97 -6.79 2.46 -17.22
CA HIS A 97 -6.68 2.00 -18.58
C HIS A 97 -5.32 1.35 -18.75
N VAL A 98 -5.32 0.02 -18.71
CA VAL A 98 -4.12 -0.83 -18.77
C VAL A 98 -4.02 -1.43 -20.17
N PRO A 99 -2.81 -1.49 -20.79
CA PRO A 99 -2.59 -2.16 -22.05
C PRO A 99 -3.06 -3.63 -22.03
N GLY A 100 -3.54 -4.13 -23.17
CA GLY A 100 -4.00 -5.51 -23.30
C GLY A 100 -2.93 -6.51 -22.92
N GLY A 101 -3.34 -7.61 -22.25
CA GLY A 101 -2.41 -8.65 -21.79
C GLY A 101 -1.76 -8.41 -20.43
N PHE A 102 -1.97 -7.25 -19.78
CA PHE A 102 -1.43 -6.95 -18.47
C PHE A 102 -2.52 -6.77 -17.42
N THR A 103 -2.13 -7.02 -16.16
CA THR A 103 -2.90 -6.65 -14.98
C THR A 103 -1.97 -6.08 -13.91
N TYR A 104 -2.55 -5.41 -12.91
CA TYR A 104 -1.81 -4.71 -11.88
C TYR A 104 -2.37 -5.00 -10.47
N ALA A 105 -1.53 -4.76 -9.48
CA ALA A 105 -1.88 -4.69 -8.06
C ALA A 105 -1.13 -3.53 -7.40
N ILE A 106 -1.58 -3.08 -6.23
CA ILE A 106 -0.85 -2.13 -5.40
C ILE A 106 0.04 -2.92 -4.45
N VAL A 107 1.35 -2.78 -4.59
CA VAL A 107 2.35 -3.48 -3.75
C VAL A 107 2.78 -2.65 -2.56
N LYS A 108 2.73 -1.33 -2.69
CA LYS A 108 3.14 -0.40 -1.64
C LYS A 108 2.35 0.90 -1.76
N ALA A 109 2.04 1.53 -0.62
CA ALA A 109 1.51 2.88 -0.56
C ALA A 109 2.27 3.69 0.49
N ASP A 110 2.73 4.88 0.11
CA ASP A 110 3.40 5.84 0.97
C ASP A 110 2.47 7.03 1.22
N TYR A 111 2.07 7.19 2.48
CA TYR A 111 1.24 8.31 2.95
C TYR A 111 2.12 9.32 3.66
N ARG A 112 1.80 10.60 3.50
CA ARG A 112 2.53 11.68 4.15
C ARG A 112 1.58 12.80 4.54
N GLY A 113 2.03 13.61 5.48
CA GLY A 113 1.31 14.79 5.92
C GLY A 113 2.03 15.45 7.09
N TYR A 114 1.30 16.30 7.78
CA TYR A 114 1.77 16.99 8.97
C TYR A 114 0.82 16.75 10.13
N ALA A 115 1.34 16.64 11.34
CA ALA A 115 0.51 16.53 12.53
C ALA A 115 1.03 17.44 13.65
N PHE A 116 0.08 18.08 14.33
CA PHE A 116 0.30 18.83 15.55
C PHE A 116 -0.61 18.26 16.64
N LEU A 117 -0.05 17.50 17.55
CA LEU A 117 -0.80 16.81 18.60
C LEU A 117 -0.32 17.26 19.97
N GLN A 118 -1.24 17.73 20.81
CA GLN A 118 -0.95 18.09 22.19
C GLN A 118 -0.57 16.87 23.02
N PRO A 119 0.16 17.03 24.14
CA PRO A 119 0.40 15.95 25.09
C PRO A 119 -0.90 15.25 25.48
N GLY A 120 -0.95 13.93 25.33
CA GLY A 120 -2.12 13.11 25.60
C GLY A 120 -3.17 13.02 24.48
N ALA A 121 -3.06 13.83 23.43
CA ALA A 121 -3.83 13.65 22.20
C ALA A 121 -3.26 12.54 21.33
N ASN A 122 -4.03 12.03 20.39
CA ASN A 122 -3.54 11.09 19.37
C ASN A 122 -4.27 11.27 18.05
N ALA A 123 -3.63 10.81 16.98
CA ALA A 123 -4.22 10.78 15.64
C ALA A 123 -4.07 9.40 15.02
N MET A 124 -4.86 9.15 13.99
CA MET A 124 -4.83 7.91 13.20
C MET A 124 -5.02 8.26 11.73
N GLU A 125 -4.15 7.72 10.90
CA GLU A 125 -4.36 7.53 9.47
C GLU A 125 -4.83 6.11 9.25
N ARG A 126 -5.79 5.91 8.34
CA ARG A 126 -6.25 4.61 7.89
C ARG A 126 -6.53 4.63 6.41
N ALA A 127 -6.02 3.61 5.71
CA ALA A 127 -6.30 3.40 4.30
C ALA A 127 -6.82 1.99 4.03
N GLY A 128 -7.60 1.85 2.97
CA GLY A 128 -8.06 0.57 2.48
C GLY A 128 -8.35 0.62 0.99
N TYR A 129 -8.11 -0.50 0.30
CA TYR A 129 -8.27 -0.59 -1.15
C TYR A 129 -8.95 -1.88 -1.55
N TYR A 130 -9.74 -1.79 -2.62
CA TYR A 130 -10.42 -2.94 -3.21
C TYR A 130 -10.79 -2.68 -4.66
N PHE A 131 -10.91 -3.74 -5.46
CA PHE A 131 -11.52 -3.65 -6.79
C PHE A 131 -13.03 -3.81 -6.69
N GLN A 132 -13.74 -2.99 -7.44
CA GLN A 132 -15.21 -3.03 -7.48
C GLN A 132 -15.73 -4.44 -7.78
N GLY A 133 -16.63 -4.94 -6.92
CA GLY A 133 -17.25 -6.26 -7.03
C GLY A 133 -16.36 -7.44 -6.61
N MET A 134 -15.18 -7.17 -6.03
CA MET A 134 -14.33 -8.20 -5.42
C MET A 134 -14.48 -8.17 -3.89
N PRO A 135 -14.52 -9.35 -3.21
CA PRO A 135 -14.64 -9.39 -1.76
C PRO A 135 -13.36 -9.05 -1.01
N GLN A 136 -12.21 -9.13 -1.68
CA GLN A 136 -10.90 -8.86 -1.09
C GLN A 136 -10.74 -7.36 -0.84
N THR A 137 -10.33 -7.02 0.39
CA THR A 137 -10.03 -5.65 0.80
C THR A 137 -8.73 -5.65 1.61
N SER A 138 -7.78 -4.81 1.25
CA SER A 138 -6.63 -4.50 2.08
C SER A 138 -6.97 -3.29 2.95
N GLN A 139 -6.68 -3.35 4.26
CA GLN A 139 -6.85 -2.22 5.17
C GLN A 139 -5.70 -2.18 6.17
N ARG A 140 -5.14 -0.99 6.37
CA ARG A 140 -4.09 -0.70 7.35
C ARG A 140 -4.44 0.56 8.13
N SER A 141 -3.83 0.72 9.31
CA SER A 141 -4.01 1.90 10.15
C SER A 141 -2.70 2.23 10.86
N HIS A 142 -2.36 3.50 10.91
CA HIS A 142 -1.17 4.04 11.54
C HIS A 142 -1.58 5.03 12.62
N ARG A 143 -1.05 4.85 13.83
CA ARG A 143 -1.35 5.70 14.99
C ARG A 143 -0.17 6.59 15.32
N PHE A 144 -0.48 7.82 15.70
CA PHE A 144 0.47 8.83 16.13
C PHE A 144 0.04 9.36 17.50
N ASP A 145 0.93 9.34 18.46
CA ASP A 145 0.65 9.82 19.82
C ASP A 145 1.35 11.16 20.07
N GLY A 146 0.65 12.08 20.73
CA GLY A 146 1.19 13.37 21.16
C GLY A 146 2.04 13.28 22.43
N PRO A 147 2.98 14.22 22.66
CA PRO A 147 3.18 15.41 21.85
C PRO A 147 3.84 15.12 20.49
N TYR A 148 3.33 15.71 19.43
CA TYR A 148 3.84 15.57 18.07
C TYR A 148 3.73 16.91 17.35
N ASP A 149 4.76 17.34 16.65
CA ASP A 149 4.79 18.60 15.90
C ASP A 149 5.79 18.47 14.76
N ASP A 150 5.43 17.69 13.73
CA ASP A 150 6.32 17.41 12.60
C ASP A 150 5.55 16.81 11.41
N ASN A 151 6.25 16.65 10.30
CA ASN A 151 5.81 15.83 9.17
C ASN A 151 5.76 14.36 9.59
N TRP A 152 4.69 13.68 9.21
CA TRP A 152 4.57 12.25 9.40
C TRP A 152 4.62 11.50 8.07
N GLN A 153 5.08 10.28 8.13
CA GLN A 153 5.05 9.34 7.02
C GLN A 153 4.61 7.97 7.52
N ALA A 154 3.78 7.30 6.75
CA ALA A 154 3.40 5.91 6.94
C ALA A 154 3.51 5.16 5.63
N THR A 155 3.88 3.88 5.71
CA THR A 155 4.06 3.02 4.54
C THR A 155 3.31 1.72 4.75
N ASP A 156 2.46 1.37 3.79
CA ASP A 156 1.85 0.05 3.67
C ASP A 156 2.60 -0.75 2.61
N GLU A 157 3.07 -1.93 2.98
CA GLU A 157 3.62 -2.91 2.04
C GLU A 157 2.79 -4.18 2.06
N THR A 158 2.60 -4.78 0.91
CA THR A 158 1.87 -6.05 0.75
C THR A 158 2.81 -7.07 0.12
N GLU A 159 2.96 -8.21 0.79
CA GLU A 159 3.75 -9.32 0.24
C GLU A 159 3.16 -9.78 -1.10
N TYR A 160 4.03 -10.17 -2.05
CA TYR A 160 3.61 -10.51 -3.40
C TYR A 160 2.52 -11.60 -3.45
N SER A 161 2.58 -12.57 -2.53
CA SER A 161 1.59 -13.64 -2.39
C SER A 161 0.21 -13.17 -1.90
N GLU A 162 0.14 -12.00 -1.29
CA GLU A 162 -1.07 -11.40 -0.73
C GLU A 162 -1.65 -10.29 -1.63
N LEU A 163 -0.99 -10.00 -2.76
CA LEU A 163 -1.44 -8.95 -3.68
C LEU A 163 -2.83 -9.26 -4.24
N ILE A 164 -3.71 -8.27 -4.16
CA ILE A 164 -5.02 -8.30 -4.79
C ILE A 164 -4.84 -7.75 -6.20
N TRP A 165 -4.94 -8.62 -7.20
CA TRP A 165 -4.76 -8.28 -8.61
C TRP A 165 -6.06 -7.83 -9.25
N ALA A 166 -6.00 -6.81 -10.11
CA ALA A 166 -7.10 -6.45 -10.97
C ALA A 166 -7.50 -7.66 -11.84
N PRO A 167 -8.81 -7.95 -12.04
CA PRO A 167 -9.20 -9.07 -12.88
C PRO A 167 -8.84 -8.82 -14.35
N CYS A 168 -8.23 -9.83 -14.98
CA CYS A 168 -7.84 -9.76 -16.39
C CYS A 168 -9.04 -9.63 -17.32
N GLY A 169 -8.94 -8.72 -18.29
CA GLY A 169 -9.99 -8.50 -19.30
C GLY A 169 -11.23 -7.78 -18.79
N GLU A 170 -11.31 -7.44 -17.51
CA GLU A 170 -12.44 -6.72 -16.93
C GLU A 170 -12.07 -5.27 -16.58
N LYS A 171 -12.99 -4.35 -16.91
CA LYS A 171 -12.85 -2.93 -16.53
C LYS A 171 -13.50 -2.72 -15.16
N ARG A 172 -12.75 -2.93 -14.07
CA ARG A 172 -13.20 -2.67 -12.71
C ARG A 172 -12.52 -1.45 -12.13
N ASN A 173 -13.29 -0.62 -11.44
CA ASN A 173 -12.73 0.52 -10.75
C ASN A 173 -11.91 0.01 -9.55
N PHE A 174 -10.77 0.65 -9.33
CA PHE A 174 -9.98 0.54 -8.11
C PHE A 174 -10.45 1.60 -7.12
N ASN A 175 -10.86 1.18 -5.94
CA ASN A 175 -11.39 2.06 -4.92
C ASN A 175 -10.40 2.21 -3.78
N ILE A 176 -10.17 3.46 -3.37
CA ILE A 176 -9.33 3.85 -2.25
C ILE A 176 -10.22 4.55 -1.22
N ASN A 177 -10.19 4.07 0.02
CA ASN A 177 -10.84 4.71 1.15
C ASN A 177 -9.78 5.11 2.16
N THR A 178 -9.67 6.41 2.44
CA THR A 178 -8.77 6.92 3.47
C THR A 178 -9.55 7.64 4.57
N GLU A 179 -8.99 7.65 5.77
CA GLU A 179 -9.55 8.35 6.93
C GLU A 179 -8.42 8.95 7.76
N LEU A 180 -8.59 10.22 8.14
CA LEU A 180 -7.84 10.85 9.22
C LEU A 180 -8.76 11.02 10.42
N ARG A 181 -8.22 10.72 11.61
CA ARG A 181 -8.94 10.93 12.87
C ARG A 181 -8.00 11.51 13.91
N VAL A 182 -8.49 12.52 14.65
CA VAL A 182 -7.79 13.14 15.78
C VAL A 182 -8.64 13.00 17.03
N ASN A 183 -8.05 12.55 18.13
CA ASN A 183 -8.72 12.37 19.41
C ASN A 183 -8.00 13.18 20.48
N ALA A 184 -8.78 13.79 21.36
CA ALA A 184 -8.25 14.56 22.49
C ALA A 184 -7.47 13.68 23.48
N GLY A 185 -7.90 12.42 23.66
CA GLY A 185 -7.32 11.57 24.69
C GLY A 185 -7.44 12.21 26.06
N THR A 186 -6.30 12.46 26.73
CA THR A 186 -6.24 13.17 28.00
C THR A 186 -5.98 14.68 27.88
N SER A 187 -5.76 15.20 26.66
CA SER A 187 -5.65 16.63 26.42
C SER A 187 -7.01 17.34 26.57
N ASN A 188 -7.00 18.65 26.77
CA ASN A 188 -8.23 19.43 26.93
C ASN A 188 -8.64 20.13 25.62
N PRO A 189 -9.61 19.61 24.85
CA PRO A 189 -10.02 20.21 23.57
C PRO A 189 -10.75 21.55 23.71
N LEU A 190 -11.10 21.96 24.91
CA LEU A 190 -11.69 23.29 25.14
C LEU A 190 -10.67 24.42 25.11
N THR A 191 -9.40 24.10 25.34
CA THR A 191 -8.29 25.06 25.41
C THR A 191 -7.11 24.76 24.50
N GLN A 192 -7.04 23.54 23.97
CA GLN A 192 -5.91 23.04 23.20
C GLN A 192 -6.38 22.53 21.83
N THR A 193 -5.61 22.85 20.78
CA THR A 193 -5.87 22.38 19.43
C THR A 193 -4.92 21.25 19.07
N SER A 194 -5.44 20.19 18.44
CA SER A 194 -4.66 19.15 17.79
C SER A 194 -5.23 18.89 16.41
N PHE A 195 -4.36 18.63 15.43
CA PHE A 195 -4.78 18.35 14.06
C PHE A 195 -3.81 17.43 13.33
N MET A 196 -4.29 16.84 12.23
CA MET A 196 -3.52 16.01 11.31
C MET A 196 -4.01 16.27 9.89
N THR A 197 -3.06 16.46 8.96
CA THR A 197 -3.33 16.60 7.53
C THR A 197 -2.77 15.42 6.75
N MET A 198 -3.35 15.11 5.59
CA MET A 198 -2.76 14.25 4.57
C MET A 198 -2.28 15.10 3.38
N ASP A 199 -1.89 16.30 3.67
CA ASP A 199 -1.35 17.30 2.79
C ASP A 199 -0.24 18.02 3.53
N SER A 200 0.80 18.48 2.84
CA SER A 200 1.82 19.29 3.47
C SER A 200 1.55 20.78 3.26
N THR A 201 1.96 21.55 4.25
CA THR A 201 1.90 23.02 4.18
C THR A 201 2.80 23.61 3.08
N ASP A 202 3.73 22.83 2.53
CA ASP A 202 4.67 23.25 1.47
C ASP A 202 4.26 22.78 0.05
N GLY A 203 3.09 22.11 -0.10
CA GLY A 203 2.55 21.67 -1.39
C GLY A 203 3.32 20.53 -2.04
N SER A 204 4.26 19.90 -1.34
CA SER A 204 5.15 18.87 -1.89
C SER A 204 4.71 17.44 -1.55
N VAL A 205 3.57 17.25 -0.88
CA VAL A 205 3.19 15.95 -0.33
C VAL A 205 1.94 15.38 -0.96
N SER A 206 2.11 14.16 -1.39
CA SER A 206 1.10 13.35 -2.05
C SER A 206 1.21 11.91 -1.55
N THR A 207 0.12 11.18 -1.61
CA THR A 207 0.13 9.74 -1.41
C THR A 207 0.59 9.05 -2.68
N VAL A 208 1.63 8.22 -2.59
CA VAL A 208 2.17 7.48 -3.73
C VAL A 208 1.77 6.01 -3.62
N TYR A 209 1.14 5.51 -4.67
CA TYR A 209 0.74 4.11 -4.81
C TYR A 209 1.64 3.43 -5.83
N HIS A 210 2.46 2.48 -5.39
CA HIS A 210 3.37 1.71 -6.22
C HIS A 210 2.67 0.49 -6.80
N MET A 211 2.84 0.27 -8.10
CA MET A 211 2.17 -0.76 -8.86
C MET A 211 3.10 -1.95 -9.11
N ALA A 212 2.57 -3.15 -8.94
CA ALA A 212 3.16 -4.38 -9.43
C ALA A 212 2.42 -4.84 -10.68
N TRP A 213 3.13 -5.46 -11.62
CA TRP A 213 2.61 -5.88 -12.91
C TRP A 213 2.77 -7.38 -13.14
N LYS A 214 1.84 -7.99 -13.83
CA LYS A 214 1.96 -9.33 -14.40
C LYS A 214 1.18 -9.46 -15.70
N GLU A 215 1.56 -10.44 -16.52
CA GLU A 215 0.78 -10.82 -17.69
C GLU A 215 -0.51 -11.53 -17.31
N CYS A 216 -1.56 -11.29 -18.07
CA CYS A 216 -2.79 -12.05 -17.99
C CYS A 216 -2.61 -13.43 -18.63
N PRO A 217 -3.24 -14.50 -18.09
CA PRO A 217 -3.27 -15.80 -18.74
C PRO A 217 -3.82 -15.67 -20.17
N GLN A 218 -3.16 -16.30 -21.13
CA GLN A 218 -3.67 -16.36 -22.49
C GLN A 218 -4.99 -17.14 -22.51
N PRO A 219 -6.00 -16.71 -23.25
CA PRO A 219 -7.20 -17.52 -23.46
C PRO A 219 -6.80 -18.84 -24.11
N GLN A 220 -7.19 -19.96 -23.51
CA GLN A 220 -7.01 -21.29 -24.09
C GLN A 220 -7.99 -21.54 -25.21
#